data_97b13f2d71ca12053010b7c35bd51e84
#
_entry.id   97b13f2d71ca12053010b7c35bd51e84
#
_cell.length_a   1.000
_cell.length_b   1.000
_cell.length_c   1.000
_cell.angle_alpha   90.00
_cell.angle_beta   90.00
_cell.angle_gamma   90.00
#
_symmetry.space_group_name_H-M   'P 1'
#
loop_
_entity.id
_entity.type
_entity.pdbx_description
1 polymer ?
#
loop_
_entity_poly.entity_id
_entity_poly.type
_entity_poly.pdbx_seq_one_letter_code
_entity_poly.pdbx_strand_id
1 'polypeptide(L)'
;MEWIESLFVTHSAVQTIVVLSIIVSIGLALGKIHIKGISLGVAFVFFIGIVAGSLHFTADSQMLTFAETLGLSLFVYALGLHVGPNFIGMMRHEGVSLNLWGLGIILLGTVMALSLCLVLPINVPDMVGILCGATTNTPALGAAQQALANAHQSSSGAALGCAVTYPLGVVGVIFAMILMRKFLVRPADLEPRTGDDEDNTFVGQFVVINPAISGMTIAHVSQMTHRHFIISRIWRCGKVIVPLATTQLQMDDNVLVVTNRDEVSAMTILFGERVEKDWNREKIDWNAIDNTVESRVIVMTRTKLNGKTLGMLHMRQTYGVNVSRVMRGDIKLLATDNLHLQYGDRVTVVGTPENIDHAEAYLGNAVQVLNEPNLGAIFFGLLLGLALGMIPVSIPGMSAPVKLGIAGGPIIMGIIIGALGSRVHFISYTTRSASLMLRKLGLSLYLGCLGLVAGQDFLATVIRPEGLLWVGVGLVLTVLPLLIIGAIALKTKKFDFGTICGLLCGAMANPMALSYANETIKGDRAAVAYTSVYPLGMFIRVIIAQIIIMFMV
;
A
#
# COMPACT_ATOMS: atom_id res chain seq x y z
N MET A 1 -13.50 38.57 -25.84
CA MET A 1 -12.15 37.98 -25.82
C MET A 1 -11.42 38.20 -24.48
N GLU A 2 -11.66 39.30 -23.79
CA GLU A 2 -11.05 39.63 -22.48
C GLU A 2 -11.23 38.56 -21.41
N TRP A 3 -12.38 37.88 -21.33
CA TRP A 3 -12.60 36.80 -20.37
C TRP A 3 -11.75 35.55 -20.65
N ILE A 4 -11.43 35.24 -21.91
CA ILE A 4 -10.53 34.14 -22.27
C ILE A 4 -9.09 34.52 -21.87
N GLU A 5 -8.71 35.77 -22.12
CA GLU A 5 -7.40 36.29 -21.77
C GLU A 5 -7.18 36.27 -20.25
N SER A 6 -8.21 36.61 -19.46
CA SER A 6 -8.16 36.51 -18.00
C SER A 6 -8.01 35.08 -17.49
N LEU A 7 -8.47 34.06 -18.22
CA LEU A 7 -8.34 32.66 -17.84
C LEU A 7 -6.95 32.07 -18.11
N PHE A 8 -6.18 32.62 -19.06
CA PHE A 8 -4.91 32.03 -19.48
C PHE A 8 -3.69 32.92 -19.26
N VAL A 9 -3.86 34.24 -19.18
CA VAL A 9 -2.76 35.22 -19.12
C VAL A 9 -2.64 35.91 -17.75
N THR A 10 -3.78 36.16 -17.10
CA THR A 10 -3.76 36.90 -15.82
C THR A 10 -3.41 35.92 -14.67
N HIS A 11 -2.26 36.15 -14.01
CA HIS A 11 -1.87 35.36 -12.84
C HIS A 11 -2.93 35.45 -11.72
N SER A 12 -3.74 34.42 -11.59
CA SER A 12 -4.83 34.37 -10.62
C SER A 12 -5.07 32.90 -10.16
N ALA A 13 -5.80 32.77 -9.05
CA ALA A 13 -6.20 31.45 -8.57
C ALA A 13 -7.05 30.69 -9.61
N VAL A 14 -7.91 31.41 -10.35
CA VAL A 14 -8.74 30.81 -11.40
C VAL A 14 -7.89 30.28 -12.56
N GLN A 15 -6.92 31.08 -13.02
CA GLN A 15 -5.97 30.64 -14.05
C GLN A 15 -5.21 29.38 -13.60
N THR A 16 -4.70 29.36 -12.38
CA THR A 16 -3.98 28.20 -11.85
C THR A 16 -4.84 26.94 -11.85
N ILE A 17 -6.12 27.06 -11.44
CA ILE A 17 -7.07 25.94 -11.47
C ILE A 17 -7.32 25.47 -12.91
N VAL A 18 -7.50 26.40 -13.86
CA VAL A 18 -7.72 26.07 -15.27
C VAL A 18 -6.51 25.34 -15.85
N VAL A 19 -5.31 25.87 -15.68
CA VAL A 19 -4.06 25.26 -16.19
C VAL A 19 -3.87 23.85 -15.58
N LEU A 20 -3.99 23.71 -14.25
CA LEU A 20 -3.88 22.41 -13.60
C LEU A 20 -4.97 21.43 -14.04
N SER A 21 -6.21 21.91 -14.23
CA SER A 21 -7.30 21.06 -14.72
C SER A 21 -7.04 20.51 -16.13
N ILE A 22 -6.47 21.32 -17.02
CA ILE A 22 -6.07 20.90 -18.35
C ILE A 22 -4.95 19.87 -18.28
N ILE A 23 -3.89 20.14 -17.53
CA ILE A 23 -2.74 19.24 -17.35
C ILE A 23 -3.21 17.89 -16.79
N VAL A 24 -4.02 17.92 -15.74
CA VAL A 24 -4.54 16.70 -15.08
C VAL A 24 -5.46 15.93 -16.01
N SER A 25 -6.38 16.61 -16.70
CA SER A 25 -7.34 15.95 -17.62
C SER A 25 -6.64 15.26 -18.79
N ILE A 26 -5.73 15.96 -19.45
CA ILE A 26 -4.95 15.38 -20.56
C ILE A 26 -4.04 14.27 -20.03
N GLY A 27 -3.36 14.48 -18.92
CA GLY A 27 -2.46 13.51 -18.32
C GLY A 27 -3.17 12.21 -17.92
N LEU A 28 -4.35 12.30 -17.29
CA LEU A 28 -5.15 11.13 -16.93
C LEU A 28 -5.76 10.43 -18.17
N ALA A 29 -6.13 11.18 -19.22
CA ALA A 29 -6.61 10.60 -20.46
C ALA A 29 -5.51 9.79 -21.18
N LEU A 30 -4.31 10.36 -21.33
CA LEU A 30 -3.16 9.69 -21.91
C LEU A 30 -2.64 8.54 -21.00
N GLY A 31 -2.78 8.69 -19.69
CA GLY A 31 -2.43 7.65 -18.72
C GLY A 31 -3.23 6.35 -18.86
N LYS A 32 -4.36 6.37 -19.57
CA LYS A 32 -5.15 5.16 -19.90
C LYS A 32 -4.62 4.40 -21.12
N ILE A 33 -3.70 5.00 -21.86
CA ILE A 33 -3.14 4.37 -23.07
C ILE A 33 -2.13 3.31 -22.65
N HIS A 34 -2.33 2.08 -23.12
CA HIS A 34 -1.41 0.96 -22.89
C HIS A 34 -0.54 0.77 -24.14
N ILE A 35 0.76 0.97 -23.99
CA ILE A 35 1.74 0.71 -25.04
C ILE A 35 2.48 -0.57 -24.68
N LYS A 36 2.28 -1.64 -25.45
CA LYS A 36 2.85 -2.99 -25.20
C LYS A 36 2.55 -3.52 -23.78
N GLY A 37 1.35 -3.25 -23.27
CA GLY A 37 0.92 -3.68 -21.93
C GLY A 37 1.47 -2.80 -20.78
N ILE A 38 2.13 -1.69 -21.07
CA ILE A 38 2.63 -0.73 -20.08
C ILE A 38 1.76 0.51 -20.11
N SER A 39 1.17 0.88 -18.98
CA SER A 39 0.48 2.15 -18.77
C SER A 39 1.21 2.94 -17.70
N LEU A 40 1.46 4.22 -17.96
CA LEU A 40 2.08 5.11 -16.95
C LEU A 40 1.04 5.73 -16.00
N GLY A 41 -0.26 5.48 -16.23
CA GLY A 41 -1.33 5.90 -15.33
C GLY A 41 -1.27 7.40 -14.99
N VAL A 42 -1.37 7.72 -13.69
CA VAL A 42 -1.34 9.11 -13.19
C VAL A 42 0.00 9.81 -13.47
N ALA A 43 1.07 9.07 -13.78
CA ALA A 43 2.38 9.65 -14.09
C ALA A 43 2.37 10.53 -15.35
N PHE A 44 1.47 10.24 -16.31
CA PHE A 44 1.34 11.11 -17.48
C PHE A 44 1.01 12.56 -17.11
N VAL A 45 0.37 12.80 -15.98
CA VAL A 45 0.11 14.18 -15.50
C VAL A 45 1.41 14.95 -15.33
N PHE A 46 2.46 14.32 -14.79
CA PHE A 46 3.77 14.94 -14.65
C PHE A 46 4.40 15.30 -16.00
N PHE A 47 4.35 14.38 -16.96
CA PHE A 47 4.92 14.63 -18.30
C PHE A 47 4.15 15.72 -19.06
N ILE A 48 2.81 15.74 -18.95
CA ILE A 48 2.00 16.83 -19.54
C ILE A 48 2.31 18.17 -18.83
N GLY A 49 2.54 18.15 -17.51
CA GLY A 49 3.03 19.31 -16.77
C GLY A 49 4.36 19.83 -17.34
N ILE A 50 5.34 18.94 -17.56
CA ILE A 50 6.63 19.30 -18.17
C ILE A 50 6.43 19.93 -19.55
N VAL A 51 5.60 19.34 -20.41
CA VAL A 51 5.30 19.89 -21.73
C VAL A 51 4.66 21.27 -21.60
N ALA A 52 3.68 21.43 -20.71
CA ALA A 52 3.03 22.73 -20.49
C ALA A 52 4.04 23.78 -19.99
N GLY A 53 4.91 23.45 -19.03
CA GLY A 53 5.97 24.32 -18.56
C GLY A 53 6.97 24.71 -19.65
N SER A 54 7.36 23.73 -20.49
CA SER A 54 8.25 23.98 -21.65
C SER A 54 7.60 24.84 -22.74
N LEU A 55 6.27 24.87 -22.83
CA LEU A 55 5.50 25.77 -23.68
C LEU A 55 5.24 27.14 -23.01
N HIS A 56 5.93 27.44 -21.91
CA HIS A 56 5.81 28.67 -21.13
C HIS A 56 4.40 28.95 -20.56
N PHE A 57 3.60 27.89 -20.35
CA PHE A 57 2.43 28.07 -19.50
C PHE A 57 2.91 28.37 -18.08
N THR A 58 2.43 29.50 -17.56
CA THR A 58 2.76 29.98 -16.21
C THR A 58 1.50 29.98 -15.35
N ALA A 59 1.68 29.89 -14.06
CA ALA A 59 0.61 30.04 -13.07
C ALA A 59 1.19 30.77 -11.85
N ASP A 60 0.30 31.25 -10.98
CA ASP A 60 0.72 31.93 -9.75
C ASP A 60 1.56 31.02 -8.87
N SER A 61 2.77 31.44 -8.52
CA SER A 61 3.75 30.64 -7.78
C SER A 61 3.25 30.24 -6.39
N GLN A 62 2.51 31.11 -5.69
CA GLN A 62 1.98 30.82 -4.36
C GLN A 62 0.85 29.79 -4.44
N MET A 63 -0.02 29.91 -5.44
CA MET A 63 -1.11 28.97 -5.68
C MET A 63 -0.57 27.59 -6.10
N LEU A 64 0.48 27.54 -6.92
CA LEU A 64 1.15 26.28 -7.28
C LEU A 64 1.75 25.59 -6.05
N THR A 65 2.47 26.34 -5.22
CA THR A 65 3.06 25.81 -3.98
C THR A 65 2.00 25.30 -3.02
N PHE A 66 0.88 26.02 -2.89
CA PHE A 66 -0.25 25.58 -2.09
C PHE A 66 -0.87 24.27 -2.62
N ALA A 67 -1.14 24.21 -3.93
CA ALA A 67 -1.75 23.05 -4.57
C ALA A 67 -0.82 21.83 -4.52
N GLU A 68 0.49 22.02 -4.72
CA GLU A 68 1.52 20.99 -4.59
C GLU A 68 1.56 20.42 -3.16
N THR A 69 1.65 21.32 -2.16
CA THR A 69 1.71 20.94 -0.74
C THR A 69 0.45 20.19 -0.29
N LEU A 70 -0.72 20.70 -0.66
CA LEU A 70 -2.00 20.08 -0.36
C LEU A 70 -2.11 18.72 -1.04
N GLY A 71 -1.78 18.65 -2.34
CA GLY A 71 -1.80 17.44 -3.12
C GLY A 71 -0.90 16.35 -2.53
N LEU A 72 0.35 16.70 -2.22
CA LEU A 72 1.31 15.79 -1.60
C LEU A 72 0.82 15.29 -0.24
N SER A 73 0.38 16.20 0.64
CA SER A 73 -0.08 15.86 1.99
C SER A 73 -1.28 14.92 1.97
N LEU A 74 -2.28 15.18 1.12
CA LEU A 74 -3.46 14.32 0.94
C LEU A 74 -3.06 12.94 0.39
N PHE A 75 -2.17 12.90 -0.60
CA PHE A 75 -1.69 11.65 -1.20
C PHE A 75 -1.00 10.76 -0.18
N VAL A 76 -0.01 11.30 0.55
CA VAL A 76 0.79 10.51 1.50
C VAL A 76 -0.02 10.11 2.73
N TYR A 77 -0.94 10.97 3.20
CA TYR A 77 -1.83 10.65 4.31
C TYR A 77 -2.81 9.52 3.96
N ALA A 78 -3.47 9.62 2.79
CA ALA A 78 -4.38 8.58 2.32
C ALA A 78 -3.64 7.25 2.06
N LEU A 79 -2.39 7.30 1.61
CA LEU A 79 -1.53 6.13 1.48
C LEU A 79 -1.23 5.52 2.85
N GLY A 80 -0.87 6.34 3.84
CA GLY A 80 -0.66 5.89 5.22
C GLY A 80 -1.88 5.21 5.83
N LEU A 81 -3.07 5.79 5.66
CA LEU A 81 -4.34 5.19 6.11
C LEU A 81 -4.59 3.81 5.49
N HIS A 82 -4.27 3.65 4.21
CA HIS A 82 -4.45 2.37 3.51
C HIS A 82 -3.49 1.28 4.01
N VAL A 83 -2.25 1.64 4.29
CA VAL A 83 -1.18 0.72 4.74
C VAL A 83 -1.33 0.37 6.22
N GLY A 84 -1.83 1.32 7.04
CA GLY A 84 -1.86 1.24 8.50
C GLY A 84 -2.39 -0.07 9.09
N PRO A 85 -3.57 -0.58 8.69
CA PRO A 85 -4.15 -1.79 9.26
C PRO A 85 -3.23 -3.02 9.23
N ASN A 86 -2.43 -3.14 8.18
CA ASN A 86 -1.54 -4.28 7.95
C ASN A 86 -0.11 -4.03 8.42
N PHE A 87 0.27 -2.76 8.65
CA PHE A 87 1.63 -2.36 8.94
C PHE A 87 2.25 -3.07 10.16
N ILE A 88 1.49 -3.19 11.26
CA ILE A 88 1.99 -3.84 12.48
C ILE A 88 2.18 -5.35 12.26
N GLY A 89 1.31 -6.01 11.50
CA GLY A 89 1.44 -7.42 11.15
C GLY A 89 2.66 -7.68 10.28
N MET A 90 2.87 -6.85 9.27
CA MET A 90 4.01 -6.92 8.35
C MET A 90 5.35 -6.69 9.03
N MET A 91 5.40 -5.81 10.04
CA MET A 91 6.64 -5.54 10.81
C MET A 91 7.09 -6.71 11.70
N ARG A 92 6.24 -7.72 11.95
CA ARG A 92 6.57 -8.79 12.93
C ARG A 92 7.36 -9.97 12.34
N HIS A 93 7.21 -10.31 11.06
CA HIS A 93 7.86 -11.49 10.47
C HIS A 93 8.60 -11.18 9.17
N GLU A 94 7.93 -10.94 8.06
CA GLU A 94 8.55 -10.78 6.74
C GLU A 94 8.93 -9.34 6.42
N GLY A 95 8.19 -8.38 6.94
CA GLY A 95 8.42 -6.97 6.70
C GLY A 95 9.78 -6.47 7.16
N VAL A 96 10.36 -7.03 8.23
CA VAL A 96 11.74 -6.68 8.66
C VAL A 96 12.75 -7.07 7.58
N SER A 97 12.61 -8.27 7.01
CA SER A 97 13.52 -8.73 5.96
C SER A 97 13.39 -7.86 4.69
N LEU A 98 12.17 -7.54 4.25
CA LEU A 98 11.93 -6.65 3.11
C LEU A 98 12.52 -5.26 3.34
N ASN A 99 12.32 -4.70 4.54
CA ASN A 99 12.86 -3.39 4.90
C ASN A 99 14.40 -3.37 4.94
N LEU A 100 15.04 -4.45 5.39
CA LEU A 100 16.52 -4.57 5.33
C LEU A 100 17.02 -4.59 3.88
N TRP A 101 16.35 -5.31 2.98
CA TRP A 101 16.69 -5.30 1.57
C TRP A 101 16.44 -3.92 0.93
N GLY A 102 15.33 -3.27 1.29
CA GLY A 102 15.03 -1.89 0.88
C GLY A 102 16.08 -0.89 1.35
N LEU A 103 16.52 -1.02 2.60
CA LEU A 103 17.63 -0.23 3.17
C LEU A 103 18.92 -0.48 2.38
N GLY A 104 19.21 -1.72 2.00
CA GLY A 104 20.34 -2.08 1.15
C GLY A 104 20.35 -1.33 -0.19
N ILE A 105 19.20 -1.22 -0.87
CA ILE A 105 19.05 -0.44 -2.10
C ILE A 105 19.34 1.04 -1.85
N ILE A 106 18.78 1.59 -0.78
CA ILE A 106 18.92 3.02 -0.44
C ILE A 106 20.37 3.36 -0.15
N LEU A 107 21.03 2.56 0.70
CA LEU A 107 22.42 2.78 1.08
C LEU A 107 23.37 2.60 -0.13
N LEU A 108 23.17 1.56 -0.94
CA LEU A 108 23.96 1.36 -2.14
C LEU A 108 23.83 2.54 -3.11
N GLY A 109 22.60 2.99 -3.37
CA GLY A 109 22.34 4.17 -4.22
C GLY A 109 22.98 5.45 -3.67
N THR A 110 22.94 5.64 -2.35
CA THR A 110 23.56 6.78 -1.69
C THR A 110 25.09 6.74 -1.79
N VAL A 111 25.70 5.59 -1.50
CA VAL A 111 27.16 5.42 -1.62
C VAL A 111 27.62 5.63 -3.07
N MET A 112 26.87 5.11 -4.03
CA MET A 112 27.16 5.35 -5.45
C MET A 112 27.05 6.83 -5.83
N ALA A 113 26.02 7.54 -5.36
CA ALA A 113 25.88 8.97 -5.62
C ALA A 113 27.06 9.78 -5.06
N LEU A 114 27.46 9.51 -3.82
CA LEU A 114 28.60 10.16 -3.18
C LEU A 114 29.92 9.81 -3.91
N SER A 115 30.11 8.56 -4.31
CA SER A 115 31.29 8.14 -5.08
C SER A 115 31.36 8.84 -6.44
N LEU A 116 30.23 8.96 -7.14
CA LEU A 116 30.17 9.68 -8.41
C LEU A 116 30.40 11.19 -8.25
N CYS A 117 29.96 11.78 -7.12
CA CYS A 117 30.23 13.17 -6.80
C CYS A 117 31.74 13.45 -6.62
N LEU A 118 32.51 12.48 -6.15
CA LEU A 118 34.00 12.59 -6.03
C LEU A 118 34.72 12.47 -7.36
N VAL A 119 34.15 11.75 -8.33
CA VAL A 119 34.79 11.45 -9.61
C VAL A 119 34.37 12.41 -10.73
N LEU A 120 33.12 12.87 -10.69
CA LEU A 120 32.53 13.71 -11.72
C LEU A 120 32.47 15.18 -11.28
N PRO A 121 32.49 16.13 -12.22
CA PRO A 121 32.39 17.57 -11.91
C PRO A 121 30.93 17.96 -11.56
N ILE A 122 30.39 17.35 -10.54
CA ILE A 122 29.02 17.61 -10.04
C ILE A 122 29.16 18.03 -8.58
N ASN A 123 28.62 19.18 -8.22
CA ASN A 123 28.63 19.62 -6.82
C ASN A 123 27.62 18.82 -5.97
N VAL A 124 27.79 18.87 -4.65
CA VAL A 124 26.96 18.11 -3.71
C VAL A 124 25.47 18.46 -3.78
N PRO A 125 25.04 19.73 -3.84
CA PRO A 125 23.65 20.08 -4.00
C PRO A 125 23.00 19.49 -5.25
N ASP A 126 23.68 19.58 -6.41
CA ASP A 126 23.18 19.04 -7.67
C ASP A 126 23.08 17.51 -7.61
N MET A 127 24.11 16.85 -7.04
CA MET A 127 24.12 15.40 -6.88
C MET A 127 22.97 14.92 -5.97
N VAL A 128 22.67 15.62 -4.88
CA VAL A 128 21.51 15.32 -4.03
C VAL A 128 20.20 15.51 -4.81
N GLY A 129 20.11 16.53 -5.63
CA GLY A 129 18.98 16.74 -6.54
C GLY A 129 18.81 15.57 -7.52
N ILE A 130 19.90 15.18 -8.19
CA ILE A 130 19.95 14.03 -9.11
C ILE A 130 19.54 12.74 -8.40
N LEU A 131 20.03 12.50 -7.19
CA LEU A 131 19.66 11.33 -6.38
C LEU A 131 18.16 11.35 -6.03
N CYS A 132 17.61 12.50 -5.63
CA CYS A 132 16.19 12.65 -5.34
C CYS A 132 15.32 12.39 -6.56
N GLY A 133 15.71 12.88 -7.73
CA GLY A 133 15.03 12.63 -9.00
C GLY A 133 15.13 11.16 -9.44
N ALA A 134 16.34 10.61 -9.46
CA ALA A 134 16.61 9.22 -9.81
C ALA A 134 15.80 8.22 -8.95
N THR A 135 15.49 8.61 -7.72
CA THR A 135 14.71 7.79 -6.77
C THR A 135 13.27 8.23 -6.61
N THR A 136 12.81 9.15 -7.46
CA THR A 136 11.43 9.72 -7.47
C THR A 136 10.97 10.23 -6.10
N ASN A 137 11.89 10.76 -5.28
CA ASN A 137 11.63 11.17 -3.90
C ASN A 137 11.69 12.69 -3.73
N THR A 138 10.61 13.38 -4.09
CA THR A 138 10.48 14.83 -3.92
C THR A 138 10.39 15.30 -2.47
N PRO A 139 9.87 14.55 -1.48
CA PRO A 139 10.02 14.91 -0.07
C PRO A 139 11.49 15.02 0.37
N ALA A 140 12.36 14.14 -0.13
CA ALA A 140 13.80 14.23 0.14
C ALA A 140 14.41 15.48 -0.52
N LEU A 141 13.94 15.85 -1.72
CA LEU A 141 14.34 17.11 -2.35
C LEU A 141 13.92 18.31 -1.48
N GLY A 142 12.67 18.37 -1.04
CA GLY A 142 12.18 19.45 -0.18
C GLY A 142 12.99 19.58 1.11
N ALA A 143 13.37 18.44 1.71
CA ALA A 143 14.22 18.41 2.89
C ALA A 143 15.65 18.90 2.60
N ALA A 144 16.22 18.51 1.45
CA ALA A 144 17.52 18.99 0.98
C ALA A 144 17.50 20.50 0.71
N GLN A 145 16.48 21.02 0.04
CA GLN A 145 16.30 22.43 -0.23
C GLN A 145 16.20 23.25 1.07
N GLN A 146 15.48 22.74 2.05
CA GLN A 146 15.39 23.38 3.36
C GLN A 146 16.75 23.38 4.08
N ALA A 147 17.51 22.29 4.00
CA ALA A 147 18.86 22.23 4.56
C ALA A 147 19.81 23.20 3.87
N LEU A 148 19.76 23.31 2.53
CA LEU A 148 20.52 24.29 1.74
C LEU A 148 20.17 25.73 2.11
N ALA A 149 18.87 26.03 2.26
CA ALA A 149 18.41 27.36 2.69
C ALA A 149 18.94 27.72 4.09
N ASN A 150 18.95 26.76 5.01
CA ASN A 150 19.53 26.93 6.35
C ASN A 150 21.06 27.16 6.31
N ALA A 151 21.74 26.59 5.33
CA ALA A 151 23.17 26.79 5.07
C ALA A 151 23.48 28.04 4.21
N HIS A 152 22.46 28.86 3.92
CA HIS A 152 22.56 30.03 3.04
C HIS A 152 23.09 29.71 1.62
N GLN A 153 22.84 28.50 1.14
CA GLN A 153 23.21 28.03 -0.20
C GLN A 153 22.04 28.05 -1.16
N SER A 154 22.32 28.17 -2.46
CA SER A 154 21.30 28.12 -3.50
C SER A 154 20.75 26.69 -3.65
N SER A 155 19.44 26.57 -3.71
CA SER A 155 18.74 25.29 -3.94
C SER A 155 18.39 25.03 -5.41
N SER A 156 18.69 25.95 -6.32
CA SER A 156 18.29 25.86 -7.74
C SER A 156 18.90 24.65 -8.45
N GLY A 157 20.17 24.36 -8.21
CA GLY A 157 20.84 23.19 -8.82
C GLY A 157 20.23 21.87 -8.38
N ALA A 158 19.89 21.74 -7.09
CA ALA A 158 19.20 20.56 -6.58
C ALA A 158 17.81 20.38 -7.23
N ALA A 159 17.05 21.46 -7.41
CA ALA A 159 15.75 21.42 -8.07
C ALA A 159 15.87 20.99 -9.55
N LEU A 160 16.84 21.57 -10.29
CA LEU A 160 17.10 21.22 -11.68
C LEU A 160 17.60 19.77 -11.83
N GLY A 161 18.53 19.33 -10.99
CA GLY A 161 19.03 17.94 -10.98
C GLY A 161 17.89 16.94 -10.77
N CYS A 162 16.99 17.25 -9.85
CA CYS A 162 15.79 16.44 -9.63
C CYS A 162 14.86 16.46 -10.86
N ALA A 163 14.57 17.62 -11.42
CA ALA A 163 13.67 17.75 -12.58
C ALA A 163 14.18 16.96 -13.79
N VAL A 164 15.46 17.04 -14.09
CA VAL A 164 16.10 16.33 -15.21
C VAL A 164 16.09 14.82 -15.04
N THR A 165 16.31 14.33 -13.81
CA THR A 165 16.47 12.88 -13.54
C THR A 165 15.17 12.19 -13.13
N TYR A 166 14.16 12.93 -12.70
CA TYR A 166 12.88 12.38 -12.23
C TYR A 166 12.15 11.52 -13.30
N PRO A 167 12.03 11.95 -14.58
CA PRO A 167 11.43 11.10 -15.61
C PRO A 167 12.15 9.78 -15.78
N LEU A 168 13.49 9.81 -15.68
CA LEU A 168 14.34 8.61 -15.77
C LEU A 168 14.17 7.71 -14.54
N GLY A 169 14.00 8.30 -13.37
CA GLY A 169 13.66 7.57 -12.14
C GLY A 169 12.38 6.76 -12.30
N VAL A 170 11.35 7.34 -12.93
CA VAL A 170 10.09 6.64 -13.20
C VAL A 170 10.29 5.49 -14.17
N VAL A 171 10.86 5.76 -15.34
CA VAL A 171 11.04 4.77 -16.42
C VAL A 171 12.13 3.76 -16.07
N GLY A 172 13.17 4.19 -15.39
CA GLY A 172 14.33 3.36 -15.04
C GLY A 172 13.99 2.20 -14.10
N VAL A 173 13.06 2.39 -13.15
CA VAL A 173 12.59 1.30 -12.29
C VAL A 173 11.84 0.24 -13.10
N ILE A 174 10.97 0.67 -14.01
CA ILE A 174 10.25 -0.24 -14.93
C ILE A 174 11.26 -0.97 -15.83
N PHE A 175 12.24 -0.25 -16.36
CA PHE A 175 13.29 -0.81 -17.19
C PHE A 175 14.14 -1.84 -16.44
N ALA A 176 14.52 -1.57 -15.19
CA ALA A 176 15.21 -2.52 -14.33
C ALA A 176 14.40 -3.80 -14.11
N MET A 177 13.10 -3.69 -13.84
CA MET A 177 12.21 -4.86 -13.70
C MET A 177 12.13 -5.68 -15.00
N ILE A 178 12.02 -5.02 -16.16
CA ILE A 178 12.00 -5.68 -17.48
C ILE A 178 13.32 -6.42 -17.72
N LEU A 179 14.46 -5.78 -17.45
CA LEU A 179 15.78 -6.41 -17.57
C LEU A 179 15.92 -7.63 -16.66
N MET A 180 15.53 -7.50 -15.40
CA MET A 180 15.55 -8.62 -14.47
C MET A 180 14.67 -9.77 -14.96
N ARG A 181 13.42 -9.47 -15.39
CA ARG A 181 12.50 -10.47 -15.91
C ARG A 181 13.07 -11.21 -17.12
N LYS A 182 13.72 -10.49 -18.01
CA LYS A 182 14.28 -11.07 -19.26
C LYS A 182 15.54 -11.91 -19.03
N PHE A 183 16.43 -11.49 -18.13
CA PHE A 183 17.76 -12.07 -18.01
C PHE A 183 18.01 -12.87 -16.73
N LEU A 184 17.25 -12.61 -15.64
CA LEU A 184 17.55 -13.16 -14.33
C LEU A 184 16.43 -14.07 -13.79
N VAL A 185 15.18 -13.86 -14.22
CA VAL A 185 14.01 -14.56 -13.67
C VAL A 185 13.77 -15.85 -14.42
N ARG A 186 13.61 -16.96 -13.67
CA ARG A 186 13.21 -18.27 -14.19
C ARG A 186 11.70 -18.45 -14.05
N PRO A 187 11.06 -19.34 -14.83
CA PRO A 187 9.61 -19.62 -14.69
C PRO A 187 9.18 -19.95 -13.25
N ALA A 188 10.01 -20.67 -12.52
CA ALA A 188 9.75 -21.01 -11.11
C ALA A 188 9.79 -19.80 -10.14
N ASP A 189 10.41 -18.70 -10.52
CA ASP A 189 10.46 -17.48 -9.69
C ASP A 189 9.21 -16.60 -9.90
N LEU A 190 8.40 -16.90 -10.92
CA LEU A 190 7.10 -16.26 -11.19
C LEU A 190 5.95 -16.93 -10.42
N GLU A 191 6.14 -18.19 -10.00
CA GLU A 191 5.15 -18.88 -9.20
C GLU A 191 5.17 -18.41 -7.75
N PRO A 192 3.98 -18.35 -7.10
CA PRO A 192 3.91 -18.08 -5.67
C PRO A 192 4.78 -19.08 -4.91
N ARG A 193 5.73 -18.59 -4.15
CA ARG A 193 6.37 -19.44 -3.14
C ARG A 193 5.34 -19.67 -2.05
N THR A 194 5.00 -20.92 -1.85
CA THR A 194 4.06 -21.39 -0.82
C THR A 194 4.49 -20.84 0.54
N GLY A 195 3.75 -19.87 1.05
CA GLY A 195 3.97 -19.18 2.32
C GLY A 195 3.32 -17.79 2.41
N ASP A 196 3.13 -17.10 1.29
CA ASP A 196 2.78 -15.68 1.25
C ASP A 196 1.42 -15.36 0.60
N ASP A 197 0.51 -16.31 0.52
CA ASP A 197 -0.85 -15.97 0.13
C ASP A 197 -1.50 -15.20 1.30
N GLU A 198 -1.76 -13.90 1.10
CA GLU A 198 -2.65 -13.10 1.98
C GLU A 198 -4.05 -13.73 2.10
N ASP A 199 -4.37 -14.66 1.24
CA ASP A 199 -5.54 -15.53 1.27
C ASP A 199 -5.17 -16.87 1.94
N ASN A 200 -4.61 -16.78 3.15
CA ASN A 200 -4.19 -17.96 3.91
C ASN A 200 -5.39 -18.78 4.43
N THR A 201 -6.63 -18.36 4.11
CA THR A 201 -7.81 -19.13 4.47
C THR A 201 -8.14 -20.15 3.39
N PHE A 202 -8.22 -21.39 3.79
CA PHE A 202 -8.62 -22.52 2.97
C PHE A 202 -9.94 -23.09 3.48
N VAL A 203 -10.87 -23.39 2.58
CA VAL A 203 -12.12 -24.07 2.88
C VAL A 203 -12.07 -25.47 2.29
N GLY A 204 -12.15 -26.48 3.13
CA GLY A 204 -12.14 -27.87 2.73
C GLY A 204 -13.26 -28.67 3.38
N GLN A 205 -13.78 -29.67 2.67
CA GLN A 205 -14.70 -30.65 3.22
C GLN A 205 -13.93 -31.92 3.59
N PHE A 206 -14.17 -32.41 4.80
CA PHE A 206 -13.52 -33.60 5.32
C PHE A 206 -14.58 -34.56 5.86
N VAL A 207 -14.34 -35.85 5.73
CA VAL A 207 -15.13 -36.89 6.36
C VAL A 207 -14.44 -37.32 7.65
N VAL A 208 -15.16 -37.37 8.73
CA VAL A 208 -14.64 -37.79 10.04
C VAL A 208 -14.52 -39.30 10.05
N ILE A 209 -13.30 -39.78 9.83
CA ILE A 209 -12.96 -41.23 9.84
C ILE A 209 -12.10 -41.54 11.07
N ASN A 210 -11.51 -40.54 11.70
CA ASN A 210 -10.61 -40.71 12.83
C ASN A 210 -11.41 -41.08 14.11
N PRO A 211 -11.31 -42.31 14.64
CA PRO A 211 -12.05 -42.71 15.82
C PRO A 211 -11.61 -41.96 17.09
N ALA A 212 -10.39 -41.39 17.10
CA ALA A 212 -9.88 -40.68 18.27
C ALA A 212 -10.64 -39.40 18.59
N ILE A 213 -11.30 -38.77 17.59
CA ILE A 213 -12.08 -37.54 17.77
C ILE A 213 -13.59 -37.79 17.80
N SER A 214 -14.03 -39.00 17.50
CA SER A 214 -15.44 -39.39 17.55
C SER A 214 -15.96 -39.33 19.00
N GLY A 215 -17.10 -38.66 19.20
CA GLY A 215 -17.67 -38.42 20.53
C GLY A 215 -17.07 -37.21 21.28
N MET A 216 -15.96 -36.66 20.78
CA MET A 216 -15.40 -35.44 21.38
C MET A 216 -16.13 -34.19 20.93
N THR A 217 -16.18 -33.18 21.80
CA THR A 217 -16.69 -31.86 21.43
C THR A 217 -15.70 -31.11 20.57
N ILE A 218 -16.18 -30.26 19.68
CA ILE A 218 -15.33 -29.42 18.80
C ILE A 218 -14.34 -28.60 19.62
N ALA A 219 -14.79 -28.04 20.75
CA ALA A 219 -13.91 -27.28 21.66
C ALA A 219 -12.76 -28.15 22.18
N HIS A 220 -13.03 -29.38 22.57
CA HIS A 220 -12.01 -30.29 23.08
C HIS A 220 -10.99 -30.67 22.02
N VAL A 221 -11.45 -30.96 20.79
CA VAL A 221 -10.57 -31.27 19.65
C VAL A 221 -9.68 -30.07 19.30
N SER A 222 -10.23 -28.84 19.29
CA SER A 222 -9.46 -27.63 19.02
C SER A 222 -8.39 -27.38 20.11
N GLN A 223 -8.73 -27.56 21.39
CA GLN A 223 -7.78 -27.41 22.49
C GLN A 223 -6.66 -28.46 22.46
N MET A 224 -7.01 -29.70 22.16
CA MET A 224 -6.06 -30.81 22.15
C MET A 224 -5.03 -30.69 21.03
N THR A 225 -5.45 -30.17 19.86
CA THR A 225 -4.57 -30.05 18.69
C THR A 225 -3.75 -28.77 18.67
N HIS A 226 -4.09 -27.75 19.47
CA HIS A 226 -3.48 -26.41 19.45
C HIS A 226 -3.51 -25.79 18.04
N ARG A 227 -4.47 -26.19 17.20
CA ARG A 227 -4.61 -25.76 15.80
C ARG A 227 -5.80 -24.81 15.65
N HIS A 228 -5.65 -23.86 14.74
CA HIS A 228 -6.69 -22.87 14.44
C HIS A 228 -7.53 -23.32 13.25
N PHE A 229 -8.71 -23.84 13.49
CA PHE A 229 -9.70 -24.18 12.48
C PHE A 229 -11.12 -23.84 12.95
N ILE A 230 -12.02 -23.62 12.01
CA ILE A 230 -13.42 -23.33 12.25
C ILE A 230 -14.26 -24.32 11.44
N ILE A 231 -15.09 -25.11 12.11
CA ILE A 231 -16.10 -25.94 11.42
C ILE A 231 -17.31 -25.07 11.17
N SER A 232 -17.60 -24.77 9.91
CA SER A 232 -18.73 -23.90 9.54
C SER A 232 -20.03 -24.66 9.44
N ARG A 233 -20.00 -25.92 8.97
CA ARG A 233 -21.18 -26.80 8.79
C ARG A 233 -20.80 -28.26 9.02
N ILE A 234 -21.77 -29.05 9.47
CA ILE A 234 -21.67 -30.51 9.57
C ILE A 234 -22.87 -31.10 8.85
N TRP A 235 -22.63 -31.98 7.89
CA TRP A 235 -23.67 -32.83 7.29
C TRP A 235 -23.66 -34.19 7.98
N ARG A 236 -24.76 -34.50 8.65
CA ARG A 236 -24.98 -35.73 9.39
C ARG A 236 -26.30 -36.34 8.98
N CYS A 237 -26.31 -37.55 8.46
CA CYS A 237 -27.53 -38.26 8.00
C CYS A 237 -28.42 -37.41 7.10
N GLY A 238 -27.83 -36.68 6.15
CA GLY A 238 -28.57 -35.83 5.20
C GLY A 238 -29.09 -34.51 5.78
N LYS A 239 -28.84 -34.22 7.06
CA LYS A 239 -29.19 -32.93 7.70
C LYS A 239 -27.94 -32.06 7.90
N VAL A 240 -28.12 -30.75 7.73
CA VAL A 240 -27.06 -29.79 8.01
C VAL A 240 -27.21 -29.26 9.43
N ILE A 241 -26.09 -29.23 10.14
CA ILE A 241 -26.00 -28.74 11.52
C ILE A 241 -25.04 -27.58 11.55
N VAL A 242 -25.44 -26.45 12.13
CA VAL A 242 -24.51 -25.36 12.50
C VAL A 242 -23.83 -25.78 13.81
N PRO A 243 -22.53 -26.07 13.79
CA PRO A 243 -21.89 -26.66 14.96
C PRO A 243 -21.68 -25.62 16.05
N LEU A 244 -21.95 -26.01 17.29
CA LEU A 244 -21.56 -25.32 18.51
C LEU A 244 -20.24 -25.84 19.04
N ALA A 245 -19.59 -25.13 19.93
CA ALA A 245 -18.38 -25.59 20.61
C ALA A 245 -18.58 -26.92 21.36
N THR A 246 -19.82 -27.15 21.84
CA THR A 246 -20.27 -28.35 22.55
C THR A 246 -20.76 -29.46 21.64
N THR A 247 -20.85 -29.21 20.32
CA THR A 247 -21.26 -30.24 19.36
C THR A 247 -20.24 -31.37 19.34
N GLN A 248 -20.68 -32.59 19.52
CA GLN A 248 -19.83 -33.77 19.43
C GLN A 248 -19.72 -34.22 17.98
N LEU A 249 -18.51 -34.48 17.54
CA LEU A 249 -18.22 -35.07 16.24
C LEU A 249 -18.57 -36.56 16.26
N GLN A 250 -19.10 -37.06 15.17
CA GLN A 250 -19.42 -38.47 15.00
C GLN A 250 -18.72 -39.05 13.77
N MET A 251 -18.56 -40.37 13.74
CA MET A 251 -18.07 -41.04 12.54
C MET A 251 -18.98 -40.73 11.36
N ASP A 252 -18.39 -40.61 10.19
CA ASP A 252 -19.06 -40.31 8.91
C ASP A 252 -19.67 -38.90 8.83
N ASP A 253 -19.43 -38.04 9.82
CA ASP A 253 -19.75 -36.63 9.68
C ASP A 253 -18.96 -36.00 8.53
N ASN A 254 -19.66 -35.31 7.62
CA ASN A 254 -19.02 -34.45 6.64
C ASN A 254 -18.89 -33.06 7.21
N VAL A 255 -17.67 -32.63 7.48
CA VAL A 255 -17.39 -31.32 8.10
C VAL A 255 -16.81 -30.33 7.09
N LEU A 256 -17.36 -29.13 7.00
CA LEU A 256 -16.79 -28.04 6.23
C LEU A 256 -15.89 -27.20 7.14
N VAL A 257 -14.60 -27.32 6.91
CA VAL A 257 -13.55 -26.69 7.74
C VAL A 257 -12.96 -25.48 7.04
N VAL A 258 -12.88 -24.37 7.74
CA VAL A 258 -12.12 -23.19 7.36
C VAL A 258 -10.85 -23.17 8.21
N THR A 259 -9.69 -23.18 7.56
CA THR A 259 -8.37 -23.22 8.21
C THR A 259 -7.35 -22.43 7.38
N ASN A 260 -6.12 -22.37 7.81
CA ASN A 260 -5.02 -21.85 7.00
C ASN A 260 -4.53 -22.92 6.02
N ARG A 261 -4.03 -22.51 4.85
CA ARG A 261 -3.51 -23.43 3.81
C ARG A 261 -2.42 -24.36 4.34
N ASP A 262 -1.57 -23.84 5.21
CA ASP A 262 -0.47 -24.60 5.81
C ASP A 262 -0.95 -25.74 6.73
N GLU A 263 -2.18 -25.62 7.23
CA GLU A 263 -2.76 -26.60 8.15
C GLU A 263 -3.65 -27.66 7.47
N VAL A 264 -3.87 -27.57 6.16
CA VAL A 264 -4.75 -28.48 5.41
C VAL A 264 -4.31 -29.94 5.57
N SER A 265 -3.00 -30.23 5.49
CA SER A 265 -2.47 -31.58 5.70
C SER A 265 -2.71 -32.08 7.11
N ALA A 266 -2.60 -31.20 8.10
CA ALA A 266 -2.90 -31.53 9.49
C ALA A 266 -4.40 -31.77 9.70
N MET A 267 -5.27 -31.04 9.01
CA MET A 267 -6.73 -31.27 9.03
C MET A 267 -7.09 -32.62 8.40
N THR A 268 -6.40 -33.03 7.33
CA THR A 268 -6.58 -34.37 6.73
C THR A 268 -6.19 -35.45 7.71
N ILE A 269 -5.10 -35.30 8.46
CA ILE A 269 -4.69 -36.26 9.48
C ILE A 269 -5.69 -36.29 10.65
N LEU A 270 -6.20 -35.12 11.05
CA LEU A 270 -7.10 -34.96 12.19
C LEU A 270 -8.49 -35.58 11.91
N PHE A 271 -9.13 -35.19 10.80
CA PHE A 271 -10.49 -35.58 10.48
C PHE A 271 -10.54 -36.91 9.70
N GLY A 272 -9.67 -37.07 8.71
CA GLY A 272 -9.58 -38.27 7.85
C GLY A 272 -9.57 -37.89 6.37
N GLU A 273 -10.51 -38.39 5.58
CA GLU A 273 -10.54 -38.23 4.13
C GLU A 273 -11.01 -36.83 3.72
N ARG A 274 -10.26 -36.21 2.81
CA ARG A 274 -10.66 -34.95 2.19
C ARG A 274 -11.50 -35.22 0.94
N VAL A 275 -12.66 -34.56 0.87
CA VAL A 275 -13.51 -34.60 -0.32
C VAL A 275 -12.94 -33.71 -1.41
N GLU A 276 -12.79 -34.26 -2.62
CA GLU A 276 -12.28 -33.51 -3.80
C GLU A 276 -13.33 -32.56 -4.36
N LYS A 277 -13.81 -31.62 -3.57
CA LYS A 277 -14.68 -30.53 -4.01
C LYS A 277 -13.98 -29.21 -3.75
N ASP A 278 -13.83 -28.39 -4.79
CA ASP A 278 -13.21 -27.08 -4.66
C ASP A 278 -14.20 -26.06 -4.07
N TRP A 279 -14.02 -25.78 -2.79
CA TRP A 279 -14.80 -24.83 -2.03
C TRP A 279 -14.19 -23.41 -1.99
N ASN A 280 -13.10 -23.18 -2.74
CA ASN A 280 -12.36 -21.90 -2.72
C ASN A 280 -12.65 -21.02 -3.95
N ARG A 281 -13.60 -21.38 -4.81
CA ARG A 281 -14.01 -20.60 -5.96
C ARG A 281 -14.68 -19.30 -5.52
N GLU A 282 -14.43 -18.20 -6.26
CA GLU A 282 -14.94 -16.86 -5.93
C GLU A 282 -16.49 -16.75 -5.93
N LYS A 283 -17.20 -17.64 -6.63
CA LYS A 283 -18.65 -17.59 -6.79
C LYS A 283 -19.31 -18.93 -6.44
N ILE A 284 -19.24 -19.32 -5.18
CA ILE A 284 -20.05 -20.43 -4.67
C ILE A 284 -21.34 -19.84 -4.12
N ASP A 285 -22.48 -20.28 -4.65
CA ASP A 285 -23.77 -19.99 -4.04
C ASP A 285 -23.96 -20.92 -2.84
N TRP A 286 -23.59 -20.43 -1.67
CA TRP A 286 -23.68 -21.15 -0.41
C TRP A 286 -25.13 -21.46 0.01
N ASN A 287 -26.09 -20.68 -0.49
CA ASN A 287 -27.50 -20.84 -0.14
C ASN A 287 -28.22 -21.87 -1.03
N ALA A 288 -27.68 -22.13 -2.24
CA ALA A 288 -28.16 -23.20 -3.10
C ALA A 288 -27.76 -24.61 -2.61
N ILE A 289 -26.82 -24.69 -1.67
CA ILE A 289 -26.32 -25.98 -1.16
C ILE A 289 -27.24 -26.54 -0.06
N ASP A 290 -27.92 -25.67 0.68
CA ASP A 290 -28.80 -26.04 1.78
C ASP A 290 -29.83 -24.96 2.07
N ASN A 291 -31.11 -25.38 2.20
CA ASN A 291 -32.23 -24.47 2.46
C ASN A 291 -32.45 -24.17 3.95
N THR A 292 -31.77 -24.87 4.86
CA THR A 292 -31.95 -24.73 6.31
C THR A 292 -30.93 -23.79 6.96
N VAL A 293 -29.78 -23.62 6.32
CA VAL A 293 -28.68 -22.79 6.82
C VAL A 293 -28.22 -21.81 5.75
N GLU A 294 -28.37 -20.54 6.04
CA GLU A 294 -27.95 -19.45 5.17
C GLU A 294 -26.52 -18.98 5.51
N SER A 295 -25.80 -18.52 4.51
CA SER A 295 -24.54 -17.80 4.68
C SER A 295 -24.72 -16.38 4.18
N ARG A 296 -24.53 -15.41 5.05
CA ARG A 296 -24.68 -13.99 4.73
C ARG A 296 -23.43 -13.21 5.11
N VAL A 297 -23.06 -12.25 4.27
CA VAL A 297 -21.99 -11.30 4.58
C VAL A 297 -22.63 -10.07 5.22
N ILE A 298 -22.30 -9.83 6.48
CA ILE A 298 -22.78 -8.68 7.28
C ILE A 298 -21.64 -7.70 7.42
N VAL A 299 -21.90 -6.42 7.17
CA VAL A 299 -20.91 -5.37 7.35
C VAL A 299 -21.02 -4.77 8.75
N MET A 300 -19.93 -4.79 9.49
CA MET A 300 -19.89 -4.25 10.86
C MET A 300 -19.96 -2.71 10.81
N THR A 301 -21.09 -2.15 11.20
CA THR A 301 -21.36 -0.70 11.20
C THR A 301 -21.72 -0.12 12.57
N ARG A 302 -21.67 -0.95 13.62
CA ARG A 302 -21.85 -0.49 14.99
C ARG A 302 -20.55 0.01 15.59
N THR A 303 -20.42 1.30 15.80
CA THR A 303 -19.23 1.95 16.34
C THR A 303 -18.80 1.40 17.71
N LYS A 304 -19.77 1.00 18.54
CA LYS A 304 -19.52 0.39 19.87
C LYS A 304 -18.79 -0.95 19.81
N LEU A 305 -18.78 -1.61 18.66
CA LEU A 305 -18.13 -2.91 18.46
C LEU A 305 -16.71 -2.76 17.89
N ASN A 306 -16.34 -1.55 17.46
CA ASN A 306 -15.03 -1.27 16.90
C ASN A 306 -13.93 -1.54 17.94
N GLY A 307 -12.95 -2.38 17.58
CA GLY A 307 -11.85 -2.77 18.45
C GLY A 307 -12.14 -3.91 19.43
N LYS A 308 -13.39 -4.39 19.52
CA LYS A 308 -13.70 -5.59 20.33
C LYS A 308 -13.22 -6.85 19.63
N THR A 309 -12.79 -7.84 20.41
CA THR A 309 -12.44 -9.14 19.85
C THR A 309 -13.68 -9.93 19.46
N LEU A 310 -13.58 -10.79 18.44
CA LEU A 310 -14.69 -11.62 17.99
C LEU A 310 -15.19 -12.54 19.11
N GLY A 311 -14.29 -13.06 19.96
CA GLY A 311 -14.65 -13.88 21.12
C GLY A 311 -15.51 -13.14 22.15
N MET A 312 -15.27 -11.83 22.38
CA MET A 312 -16.08 -11.00 23.26
C MET A 312 -17.53 -10.79 22.78
N LEU A 313 -17.78 -10.97 21.50
CA LEU A 313 -19.12 -10.81 20.93
C LEU A 313 -20.01 -12.02 21.15
N HIS A 314 -19.45 -13.15 21.53
CA HIS A 314 -20.16 -14.41 21.80
C HIS A 314 -21.21 -14.78 20.74
N MET A 315 -20.92 -14.49 19.45
CA MET A 315 -21.87 -14.61 18.34
C MET A 315 -22.53 -15.98 18.27
N ARG A 316 -21.76 -17.03 18.56
CA ARG A 316 -22.24 -18.41 18.53
C ARG A 316 -23.19 -18.70 19.70
N GLN A 317 -22.86 -18.21 20.90
CA GLN A 317 -23.63 -18.49 22.12
C GLN A 317 -24.90 -17.63 22.21
N THR A 318 -24.79 -16.35 21.83
CA THR A 318 -25.86 -15.37 22.01
C THR A 318 -26.84 -15.38 20.84
N TYR A 319 -26.34 -15.54 19.61
CA TYR A 319 -27.14 -15.43 18.38
C TYR A 319 -27.26 -16.75 17.61
N GLY A 320 -26.62 -17.84 18.06
CA GLY A 320 -26.69 -19.12 17.36
C GLY A 320 -26.07 -19.13 15.97
N VAL A 321 -25.17 -18.18 15.69
CA VAL A 321 -24.53 -18.04 14.38
C VAL A 321 -23.02 -18.32 14.48
N ASN A 322 -22.46 -18.90 13.43
CA ASN A 322 -21.04 -19.14 13.33
C ASN A 322 -20.40 -18.11 12.39
N VAL A 323 -19.33 -17.44 12.83
CA VAL A 323 -18.53 -16.55 12.01
C VAL A 323 -17.41 -17.36 11.38
N SER A 324 -17.41 -17.47 10.05
CA SER A 324 -16.46 -18.32 9.33
C SER A 324 -15.20 -17.56 8.87
N ARG A 325 -15.38 -16.32 8.44
CA ARG A 325 -14.30 -15.45 7.99
C ARG A 325 -14.65 -13.99 8.15
N VAL A 326 -13.63 -13.15 8.19
CA VAL A 326 -13.77 -11.68 8.20
C VAL A 326 -12.97 -11.13 7.02
N MET A 327 -13.57 -10.26 6.22
CA MET A 327 -12.88 -9.53 5.16
C MET A 327 -12.67 -8.08 5.60
N ARG A 328 -11.44 -7.63 5.62
CA ARG A 328 -11.04 -6.27 5.91
C ARG A 328 -10.42 -5.64 4.68
N GLY A 329 -11.17 -4.78 4.00
CA GLY A 329 -10.81 -4.35 2.64
C GLY A 329 -10.79 -5.56 1.70
N ASP A 330 -9.61 -5.91 1.18
CA ASP A 330 -9.41 -7.06 0.29
C ASP A 330 -8.77 -8.28 1.00
N ILE A 331 -8.45 -8.15 2.30
CA ILE A 331 -7.77 -9.19 3.06
C ILE A 331 -8.81 -10.12 3.71
N LYS A 332 -8.65 -11.41 3.50
CA LYS A 332 -9.43 -12.45 4.16
C LYS A 332 -8.72 -12.89 5.43
N LEU A 333 -9.38 -12.72 6.54
CA LEU A 333 -8.90 -13.07 7.88
C LEU A 333 -9.67 -14.27 8.41
N LEU A 334 -8.96 -15.19 9.05
CA LEU A 334 -9.61 -16.27 9.79
C LEU A 334 -10.32 -15.70 11.03
N ALA A 335 -11.57 -16.09 11.27
CA ALA A 335 -12.40 -15.60 12.36
C ALA A 335 -12.01 -16.24 13.70
N THR A 336 -10.83 -15.93 14.21
CA THR A 336 -10.36 -16.39 15.53
C THR A 336 -10.94 -15.53 16.65
N ASP A 337 -11.05 -16.09 17.86
CA ASP A 337 -11.58 -15.40 19.03
C ASP A 337 -10.80 -14.12 19.38
N ASN A 338 -9.50 -14.08 19.10
CA ASN A 338 -8.61 -12.94 19.35
C ASN A 338 -8.64 -11.88 18.24
N LEU A 339 -9.38 -12.10 17.14
CA LEU A 339 -9.47 -11.15 16.04
C LEU A 339 -10.26 -9.91 16.49
N HIS A 340 -9.59 -8.75 16.48
CA HIS A 340 -10.24 -7.47 16.74
C HIS A 340 -11.01 -7.01 15.51
N LEU A 341 -12.32 -6.86 15.64
CA LEU A 341 -13.16 -6.33 14.57
C LEU A 341 -12.97 -4.82 14.40
N GLN A 342 -13.03 -4.39 13.15
CA GLN A 342 -12.96 -2.98 12.78
C GLN A 342 -14.23 -2.55 12.07
N TYR A 343 -14.59 -1.28 12.24
CA TYR A 343 -15.68 -0.67 11.52
C TYR A 343 -15.48 -0.85 10.01
N GLY A 344 -16.48 -1.37 9.31
CA GLY A 344 -16.39 -1.71 7.89
C GLY A 344 -15.92 -3.13 7.57
N ASP A 345 -15.53 -3.93 8.57
CA ASP A 345 -15.23 -5.36 8.36
C ASP A 345 -16.49 -6.08 7.81
N ARG A 346 -16.27 -6.91 6.80
CA ARG A 346 -17.30 -7.80 6.25
C ARG A 346 -17.19 -9.15 6.91
N VAL A 347 -18.17 -9.46 7.75
CA VAL A 347 -18.21 -10.68 8.56
C VAL A 347 -19.08 -11.71 7.85
N THR A 348 -18.55 -12.85 7.46
CA THR A 348 -19.32 -13.96 6.89
C THR A 348 -19.90 -14.78 8.02
N VAL A 349 -21.22 -14.72 8.14
CA VAL A 349 -22.00 -15.37 9.20
C VAL A 349 -22.80 -16.51 8.61
N VAL A 350 -22.87 -17.63 9.33
CA VAL A 350 -23.60 -18.85 8.95
C VAL A 350 -24.55 -19.23 10.07
N GLY A 351 -25.84 -19.40 9.75
CA GLY A 351 -26.88 -19.70 10.73
C GLY A 351 -28.25 -19.87 10.08
N THR A 352 -29.28 -20.03 10.90
CA THR A 352 -30.67 -19.94 10.40
C THR A 352 -30.99 -18.50 10.03
N PRO A 353 -31.92 -18.23 9.10
CA PRO A 353 -32.29 -16.86 8.70
C PRO A 353 -32.62 -15.96 9.88
N GLU A 354 -33.41 -16.41 10.83
CA GLU A 354 -33.78 -15.65 12.03
C GLU A 354 -32.59 -15.27 12.90
N ASN A 355 -31.66 -16.23 13.11
CA ASN A 355 -30.44 -16.00 13.88
C ASN A 355 -29.51 -15.02 13.19
N ILE A 356 -29.43 -15.07 11.86
CA ILE A 356 -28.65 -14.13 11.06
C ILE A 356 -29.25 -12.74 11.14
N ASP A 357 -30.57 -12.59 11.09
CA ASP A 357 -31.25 -11.28 11.22
C ASP A 357 -30.95 -10.63 12.58
N HIS A 358 -30.96 -11.42 13.68
CA HIS A 358 -30.57 -10.93 15.00
C HIS A 358 -29.07 -10.53 15.05
N ALA A 359 -28.20 -11.33 14.44
CA ALA A 359 -26.77 -11.02 14.33
C ALA A 359 -26.53 -9.76 13.50
N GLU A 360 -27.28 -9.61 12.40
CA GLU A 360 -27.26 -8.42 11.55
C GLU A 360 -27.69 -7.16 12.30
N ALA A 361 -28.79 -7.23 13.05
CA ALA A 361 -29.24 -6.12 13.89
C ALA A 361 -28.17 -5.71 14.95
N TYR A 362 -27.43 -6.68 15.48
CA TYR A 362 -26.36 -6.43 16.44
C TYR A 362 -25.11 -5.85 15.79
N LEU A 363 -24.65 -6.39 14.65
CA LEU A 363 -23.46 -5.93 13.93
C LEU A 363 -23.72 -4.61 13.18
N GLY A 364 -24.96 -4.39 12.74
CA GLY A 364 -25.42 -3.14 12.14
C GLY A 364 -25.78 -3.19 10.66
N ASN A 365 -25.00 -3.77 9.80
CA ASN A 365 -25.15 -3.93 8.33
C ASN A 365 -25.70 -2.70 7.55
N ALA A 366 -25.49 -1.49 8.08
CA ALA A 366 -25.94 -0.25 7.44
C ALA A 366 -24.94 0.17 6.34
N VAL A 367 -24.95 -0.53 5.21
CA VAL A 367 -24.03 -0.29 4.07
C VAL A 367 -24.12 1.15 3.57
N GLN A 368 -25.29 1.79 3.66
CA GLN A 368 -25.47 3.20 3.27
C GLN A 368 -24.64 4.16 4.12
N VAL A 369 -24.50 3.88 5.42
CA VAL A 369 -23.67 4.70 6.33
C VAL A 369 -22.18 4.56 6.02
N LEU A 370 -21.78 3.43 5.44
CA LEU A 370 -20.41 3.20 4.98
C LEU A 370 -20.06 3.93 3.68
N ASN A 371 -21.05 4.36 2.91
CA ASN A 371 -20.81 5.10 1.67
C ASN A 371 -20.40 6.55 1.91
N GLU A 372 -20.60 7.08 3.12
CA GLU A 372 -20.18 8.42 3.48
C GLU A 372 -18.79 8.40 4.17
N PRO A 373 -17.72 8.88 3.50
CA PRO A 373 -16.41 8.97 4.14
C PRO A 373 -16.43 10.03 5.23
N ASN A 374 -15.81 9.74 6.37
CA ASN A 374 -15.68 10.71 7.46
C ASN A 374 -14.59 11.74 7.14
N LEU A 375 -14.98 12.80 6.41
CA LEU A 375 -14.05 13.88 6.02
C LEU A 375 -13.45 14.58 7.23
N GLY A 376 -14.23 14.78 8.32
CA GLY A 376 -13.73 15.37 9.56
C GLY A 376 -12.57 14.59 10.14
N ALA A 377 -12.66 13.27 10.18
CA ALA A 377 -11.57 12.41 10.65
C ALA A 377 -10.35 12.48 9.72
N ILE A 378 -10.55 12.59 8.40
CA ILE A 378 -9.45 12.71 7.43
C ILE A 378 -8.70 14.01 7.66
N PHE A 379 -9.38 15.16 7.73
CA PHE A 379 -8.74 16.46 7.94
C PHE A 379 -8.11 16.59 9.33
N PHE A 380 -8.74 16.03 10.36
CA PHE A 380 -8.16 16.01 11.71
C PHE A 380 -6.87 15.16 11.74
N GLY A 381 -6.87 14.00 11.11
CA GLY A 381 -5.68 13.19 11.00
C GLY A 381 -4.57 13.84 10.16
N LEU A 382 -4.95 14.55 9.09
CA LEU A 382 -4.02 15.34 8.28
C LEU A 382 -3.40 16.49 9.11
N LEU A 383 -4.21 17.18 9.90
CA LEU A 383 -3.74 18.21 10.83
C LEU A 383 -2.70 17.67 11.81
N LEU A 384 -3.01 16.54 12.46
CA LEU A 384 -2.07 15.87 13.36
C LEU A 384 -0.80 15.42 12.63
N GLY A 385 -0.93 14.95 11.40
CA GLY A 385 0.21 14.57 10.56
C GLY A 385 1.11 15.75 10.22
N LEU A 386 0.54 16.86 9.80
CA LEU A 386 1.30 18.08 9.54
C LEU A 386 1.95 18.61 10.81
N ALA A 387 1.25 18.64 11.94
CA ALA A 387 1.82 19.01 13.24
C ALA A 387 3.01 18.12 13.60
N LEU A 388 2.87 16.78 13.45
CA LEU A 388 3.97 15.83 13.67
C LEU A 388 5.15 16.09 12.73
N GLY A 389 4.87 16.41 11.46
CA GLY A 389 5.88 16.70 10.44
C GLY A 389 6.69 17.96 10.72
N MET A 390 6.11 18.91 11.43
CA MET A 390 6.75 20.20 11.76
C MET A 390 7.56 20.16 13.06
N ILE A 391 7.48 19.06 13.85
CA ILE A 391 8.25 18.94 15.09
C ILE A 391 9.75 18.92 14.77
N PRO A 392 10.52 19.91 15.29
CA PRO A 392 11.96 19.92 15.10
C PRO A 392 12.61 18.91 16.07
N VAL A 393 13.36 17.94 15.53
CA VAL A 393 14.14 16.97 16.30
C VAL A 393 15.60 17.38 16.25
N SER A 394 16.14 17.81 17.38
CA SER A 394 17.56 18.16 17.49
C SER A 394 18.39 16.89 17.66
N ILE A 395 19.25 16.62 16.68
CA ILE A 395 20.18 15.50 16.73
C ILE A 395 21.56 16.05 17.14
N PRO A 396 22.22 15.48 18.18
CA PRO A 396 23.55 15.91 18.58
C PRO A 396 24.54 15.85 17.41
N GLY A 397 25.27 16.93 17.15
CA GLY A 397 26.20 17.04 16.03
C GLY A 397 25.64 17.66 14.75
N MET A 398 24.35 17.99 14.72
CA MET A 398 23.72 18.69 13.58
C MET A 398 23.52 20.18 13.90
N SER A 399 23.83 21.03 12.92
CA SER A 399 23.69 22.51 13.05
C SER A 399 22.23 22.97 12.96
N ALA A 400 21.33 22.16 12.37
CA ALA A 400 19.91 22.47 12.28
C ALA A 400 19.03 21.28 12.69
N PRO A 401 17.83 21.52 13.29
CA PRO A 401 16.94 20.45 13.66
C PRO A 401 16.33 19.75 12.43
N VAL A 402 16.27 18.43 12.45
CA VAL A 402 15.64 17.59 11.41
C VAL A 402 14.13 17.60 11.61
N LYS A 403 13.37 17.82 10.54
CA LYS A 403 11.90 17.72 10.53
C LYS A 403 11.45 16.61 9.57
N LEU A 404 10.39 15.90 9.92
CA LEU A 404 9.78 14.92 9.02
C LEU A 404 9.16 15.57 7.77
N GLY A 405 8.81 16.84 7.86
CA GLY A 405 8.26 17.63 6.77
C GLY A 405 6.80 17.30 6.44
N ILE A 406 6.31 17.96 5.37
CA ILE A 406 4.92 17.87 4.91
C ILE A 406 4.53 16.53 4.29
N ALA A 407 5.47 15.65 4.03
CA ALA A 407 5.21 14.30 3.54
C ALA A 407 5.40 13.25 4.63
N GLY A 408 6.49 13.33 5.42
CA GLY A 408 6.83 12.34 6.43
C GLY A 408 5.85 12.31 7.60
N GLY A 409 5.42 13.47 8.10
CA GLY A 409 4.45 13.55 9.19
C GLY A 409 3.08 12.95 8.82
N PRO A 410 2.43 13.39 7.74
CA PRO A 410 1.14 12.85 7.34
C PRO A 410 1.14 11.34 7.03
N ILE A 411 2.18 10.80 6.41
CA ILE A 411 2.21 9.35 6.14
C ILE A 411 2.31 8.54 7.43
N ILE A 412 3.16 8.96 8.38
CA ILE A 412 3.29 8.30 9.68
C ILE A 412 1.99 8.38 10.46
N MET A 413 1.36 9.56 10.53
CA MET A 413 0.08 9.73 11.22
C MET A 413 -1.02 8.90 10.55
N GLY A 414 -1.06 8.84 9.22
CA GLY A 414 -1.97 7.97 8.47
C GLY A 414 -1.79 6.49 8.85
N ILE A 415 -0.55 6.01 8.94
CA ILE A 415 -0.24 4.65 9.39
C ILE A 415 -0.71 4.42 10.83
N ILE A 416 -0.42 5.35 11.74
CA ILE A 416 -0.82 5.26 13.16
C ILE A 416 -2.35 5.20 13.28
N ILE A 417 -3.06 6.11 12.61
CA ILE A 417 -4.52 6.16 12.65
C ILE A 417 -5.11 4.91 11.98
N GLY A 418 -4.56 4.46 10.87
CA GLY A 418 -4.99 3.24 10.20
C GLY A 418 -4.78 1.98 11.05
N ALA A 419 -3.65 1.89 11.77
CA ALA A 419 -3.30 0.74 12.59
C ALA A 419 -3.98 0.74 13.97
N LEU A 420 -4.06 1.89 14.63
CA LEU A 420 -4.47 2.02 16.03
C LEU A 420 -5.80 2.76 16.22
N GLY A 421 -6.32 3.42 15.19
CA GLY A 421 -7.54 4.22 15.27
C GLY A 421 -8.73 3.44 15.82
N SER A 422 -8.85 2.16 15.43
CA SER A 422 -9.87 1.26 15.95
C SER A 422 -9.78 1.03 17.47
N ARG A 423 -8.57 1.00 18.03
CA ARG A 423 -8.35 0.79 19.46
C ARG A 423 -8.72 2.00 20.32
N VAL A 424 -8.55 3.20 19.77
CA VAL A 424 -8.91 4.47 20.45
C VAL A 424 -10.31 4.98 20.06
N HIS A 425 -11.16 4.12 19.48
CA HIS A 425 -12.51 4.45 19.03
C HIS A 425 -12.57 5.58 17.99
N PHE A 426 -11.44 5.89 17.35
CA PHE A 426 -11.36 6.88 16.30
C PHE A 426 -11.86 6.25 14.98
N ILE A 427 -12.98 6.74 14.48
CA ILE A 427 -13.59 6.22 13.25
C ILE A 427 -12.92 6.92 12.07
N SER A 428 -11.82 6.34 11.61
CA SER A 428 -11.11 6.77 10.39
C SER A 428 -11.57 6.01 9.15
N TYR A 429 -12.73 5.35 9.22
CA TYR A 429 -13.22 4.56 8.09
C TYR A 429 -13.40 5.44 6.87
N THR A 430 -12.76 5.04 5.81
CA THR A 430 -12.91 5.61 4.47
C THR A 430 -13.25 4.47 3.52
N THR A 431 -14.24 4.64 2.66
CA THR A 431 -14.51 3.64 1.63
C THR A 431 -13.27 3.47 0.76
N ARG A 432 -13.05 2.29 0.21
CA ARG A 432 -11.97 2.03 -0.73
C ARG A 432 -11.96 3.05 -1.87
N SER A 433 -13.15 3.34 -2.42
CA SER A 433 -13.32 4.32 -3.50
C SER A 433 -12.90 5.73 -3.07
N ALA A 434 -13.28 6.18 -1.87
CA ALA A 434 -12.91 7.49 -1.36
C ALA A 434 -11.39 7.59 -1.07
N SER A 435 -10.79 6.55 -0.50
CA SER A 435 -9.34 6.48 -0.30
C SER A 435 -8.57 6.52 -1.62
N LEU A 436 -9.00 5.75 -2.62
CA LEU A 436 -8.41 5.78 -3.96
C LEU A 436 -8.60 7.13 -4.64
N MET A 437 -9.77 7.77 -4.47
CA MET A 437 -10.04 9.12 -5.01
C MET A 437 -9.10 10.15 -4.39
N LEU A 438 -8.96 10.17 -3.05
CA LEU A 438 -8.06 11.09 -2.35
C LEU A 438 -6.60 10.90 -2.80
N ARG A 439 -6.16 9.64 -2.92
CA ARG A 439 -4.81 9.32 -3.41
C ARG A 439 -4.59 9.82 -4.83
N LYS A 440 -5.52 9.52 -5.75
CA LYS A 440 -5.40 9.94 -7.15
C LYS A 440 -5.48 11.46 -7.29
N LEU A 441 -6.41 12.11 -6.59
CA LEU A 441 -6.55 13.56 -6.60
C LEU A 441 -5.28 14.24 -6.07
N GLY A 442 -4.82 13.83 -4.89
CA GLY A 442 -3.61 14.38 -4.28
C GLY A 442 -2.38 14.19 -5.18
N LEU A 443 -2.18 12.97 -5.69
CA LEU A 443 -1.07 12.66 -6.58
C LEU A 443 -1.14 13.44 -7.91
N SER A 444 -2.33 13.60 -8.50
CA SER A 444 -2.49 14.34 -9.76
C SER A 444 -2.17 15.83 -9.58
N LEU A 445 -2.68 16.45 -8.52
CA LEU A 445 -2.38 17.86 -8.21
C LEU A 445 -0.87 18.03 -8.00
N TYR A 446 -0.29 17.20 -7.15
CA TYR A 446 1.14 17.25 -6.85
C TYR A 446 2.00 17.10 -8.10
N LEU A 447 1.76 16.08 -8.93
CA LEU A 447 2.53 15.83 -10.14
C LEU A 447 2.30 16.89 -11.21
N GLY A 448 1.08 17.45 -11.31
CA GLY A 448 0.77 18.53 -12.23
C GLY A 448 1.54 19.80 -11.90
N CYS A 449 1.56 20.21 -10.63
CA CYS A 449 2.32 21.38 -10.17
C CYS A 449 3.83 21.17 -10.36
N LEU A 450 4.35 20.02 -9.91
CA LEU A 450 5.75 19.67 -10.04
C LEU A 450 6.20 19.66 -11.51
N GLY A 451 5.39 19.06 -12.40
CA GLY A 451 5.68 19.00 -13.83
C GLY A 451 5.70 20.39 -14.47
N LEU A 452 4.74 21.24 -14.13
CA LEU A 452 4.66 22.59 -14.68
C LEU A 452 5.89 23.45 -14.29
N VAL A 453 6.30 23.39 -13.03
CA VAL A 453 7.49 24.11 -12.53
C VAL A 453 8.77 23.54 -13.15
N ALA A 454 8.93 22.22 -13.13
CA ALA A 454 10.12 21.56 -13.69
C ALA A 454 10.25 21.77 -15.20
N GLY A 455 9.13 21.89 -15.93
CA GLY A 455 9.10 22.04 -17.37
C GLY A 455 9.69 23.34 -17.90
N GLN A 456 9.67 24.41 -17.10
CA GLN A 456 10.16 25.74 -17.52
C GLN A 456 11.63 25.71 -17.97
N ASP A 457 12.49 25.01 -17.22
CA ASP A 457 13.92 24.93 -17.50
C ASP A 457 14.36 23.57 -18.03
N PHE A 458 13.44 22.61 -18.17
CA PHE A 458 13.75 21.22 -18.50
C PHE A 458 14.50 21.06 -19.82
N LEU A 459 13.95 21.60 -20.92
CA LEU A 459 14.57 21.47 -22.24
C LEU A 459 15.92 22.19 -22.30
N ALA A 460 16.00 23.40 -21.74
CA ALA A 460 17.24 24.16 -21.70
C ALA A 460 18.35 23.43 -20.91
N THR A 461 17.98 22.72 -19.86
CA THR A 461 18.94 21.96 -19.04
C THR A 461 19.35 20.65 -19.69
N VAL A 462 18.39 19.89 -20.24
CA VAL A 462 18.69 18.57 -20.85
C VAL A 462 19.60 18.66 -22.08
N ILE A 463 19.49 19.74 -22.86
CA ILE A 463 20.30 19.92 -24.08
C ILE A 463 21.76 20.29 -23.75
N ARG A 464 22.05 20.83 -22.56
CA ARG A 464 23.42 21.17 -22.15
C ARG A 464 24.25 19.91 -21.86
N PRO A 465 25.58 19.94 -22.07
CA PRO A 465 26.45 18.81 -21.74
C PRO A 465 26.34 18.35 -20.29
N GLU A 466 26.17 19.28 -19.36
CA GLU A 466 25.97 19.02 -17.94
C GLU A 466 24.66 18.26 -17.69
N GLY A 467 23.58 18.63 -18.39
CA GLY A 467 22.28 17.97 -18.31
C GLY A 467 22.33 16.54 -18.84
N LEU A 468 23.05 16.29 -19.94
CA LEU A 468 23.27 14.93 -20.45
C LEU A 468 24.06 14.06 -19.46
N LEU A 469 25.06 14.65 -18.77
CA LEU A 469 25.78 13.98 -17.71
C LEU A 469 24.83 13.61 -16.55
N TRP A 470 23.98 14.52 -16.12
CA TRP A 470 22.99 14.28 -15.07
C TRP A 470 21.98 13.20 -15.44
N VAL A 471 21.54 13.17 -16.71
CA VAL A 471 20.69 12.11 -17.27
C VAL A 471 21.37 10.75 -17.14
N GLY A 472 22.63 10.64 -17.54
CA GLY A 472 23.42 9.41 -17.44
C GLY A 472 23.61 8.95 -16.00
N VAL A 473 24.00 9.87 -15.12
CA VAL A 473 24.17 9.60 -13.67
C VAL A 473 22.84 9.20 -13.03
N GLY A 474 21.75 9.91 -13.34
CA GLY A 474 20.43 9.57 -12.85
C GLY A 474 19.99 8.16 -13.24
N LEU A 475 20.21 7.76 -14.50
CA LEU A 475 19.91 6.41 -14.97
C LEU A 475 20.74 5.34 -14.23
N VAL A 476 22.03 5.59 -14.03
CA VAL A 476 22.92 4.68 -13.27
C VAL A 476 22.42 4.54 -11.82
N LEU A 477 22.12 5.65 -11.16
CA LEU A 477 21.65 5.67 -9.77
C LEU A 477 20.26 5.02 -9.61
N THR A 478 19.43 5.03 -10.66
CA THR A 478 18.14 4.33 -10.65
C THR A 478 18.32 2.84 -10.91
N VAL A 479 18.99 2.46 -11.99
CA VAL A 479 18.95 1.08 -12.50
C VAL A 479 19.93 0.17 -11.76
N LEU A 480 21.16 0.62 -11.52
CA LEU A 480 22.23 -0.25 -11.03
C LEU A 480 22.00 -0.78 -9.60
N PRO A 481 21.59 0.05 -8.61
CA PRO A 481 21.25 -0.47 -7.27
C PRO A 481 20.11 -1.49 -7.28
N LEU A 482 19.10 -1.27 -8.14
CA LEU A 482 17.97 -2.19 -8.28
C LEU A 482 18.40 -3.53 -8.87
N LEU A 483 19.22 -3.52 -9.93
CA LEU A 483 19.72 -4.74 -10.56
C LEU A 483 20.61 -5.54 -9.61
N ILE A 484 21.54 -4.88 -8.89
CA ILE A 484 22.45 -5.54 -7.97
C ILE A 484 21.68 -6.19 -6.82
N ILE A 485 20.94 -5.40 -6.07
CA ILE A 485 20.21 -5.89 -4.89
C ILE A 485 19.08 -6.84 -5.30
N GLY A 486 18.36 -6.53 -6.37
CA GLY A 486 17.32 -7.41 -6.91
C GLY A 486 17.86 -8.76 -7.37
N ALA A 487 19.01 -8.80 -8.04
CA ALA A 487 19.67 -10.05 -8.44
C ALA A 487 20.12 -10.88 -7.23
N ILE A 488 20.66 -10.22 -6.20
CA ILE A 488 21.05 -10.90 -4.96
C ILE A 488 19.81 -11.45 -4.25
N ALA A 489 18.74 -10.66 -4.14
CA ALA A 489 17.47 -11.08 -3.54
C ALA A 489 16.86 -12.29 -4.27
N LEU A 490 16.87 -12.31 -5.60
CA LEU A 490 16.45 -13.47 -6.40
C LEU A 490 17.29 -14.73 -6.10
N LYS A 491 18.61 -14.59 -5.99
CA LYS A 491 19.51 -15.72 -5.71
C LYS A 491 19.28 -16.33 -4.33
N THR A 492 18.83 -15.55 -3.35
CA THR A 492 18.53 -16.09 -2.01
C THR A 492 17.34 -17.03 -2.01
N LYS A 493 16.52 -17.02 -3.08
CA LYS A 493 15.28 -17.79 -3.20
C LYS A 493 14.29 -17.59 -2.05
N LYS A 494 14.43 -16.48 -1.32
CA LYS A 494 13.58 -16.15 -0.18
C LYS A 494 12.27 -15.52 -0.63
N PHE A 495 12.31 -14.71 -1.70
CA PHE A 495 11.17 -13.99 -2.25
C PHE A 495 10.87 -14.41 -3.68
N ASP A 496 9.62 -14.38 -4.07
CA ASP A 496 9.20 -14.49 -5.47
C ASP A 496 9.44 -13.17 -6.21
N PHE A 497 9.35 -13.21 -7.55
CA PHE A 497 9.62 -12.04 -8.36
C PHE A 497 8.59 -10.89 -8.13
N GLY A 498 7.32 -11.23 -7.80
CA GLY A 498 6.31 -10.24 -7.49
C GLY A 498 6.66 -9.43 -6.24
N THR A 499 7.04 -10.11 -5.17
CA THR A 499 7.52 -9.50 -3.93
C THR A 499 8.77 -8.65 -4.16
N ILE A 500 9.72 -9.13 -4.98
CA ILE A 500 10.91 -8.35 -5.34
C ILE A 500 10.52 -7.09 -6.12
N CYS A 501 9.62 -7.16 -7.09
CA CYS A 501 9.15 -5.96 -7.80
C CYS A 501 8.54 -4.92 -6.83
N GLY A 502 7.74 -5.37 -5.87
CA GLY A 502 7.20 -4.49 -4.83
C GLY A 502 8.29 -3.87 -3.95
N LEU A 503 9.29 -4.66 -3.55
CA LEU A 503 10.46 -4.19 -2.82
C LEU A 503 11.21 -3.09 -3.59
N LEU A 504 11.49 -3.32 -4.88
CA LEU A 504 12.20 -2.36 -5.75
C LEU A 504 11.41 -1.05 -5.88
N CYS A 505 10.11 -1.16 -6.17
CA CYS A 505 9.22 0.00 -6.28
C CYS A 505 9.11 0.77 -4.96
N GLY A 506 9.01 0.06 -3.83
CA GLY A 506 8.93 0.64 -2.49
C GLY A 506 10.20 1.37 -2.09
N ALA A 507 11.36 0.76 -2.29
CA ALA A 507 12.66 1.37 -2.01
C ALA A 507 12.92 2.62 -2.86
N MET A 508 12.36 2.69 -4.07
CA MET A 508 12.48 3.85 -4.98
C MET A 508 11.31 4.84 -4.84
N ALA A 509 10.42 4.63 -3.89
CA ALA A 509 9.23 5.46 -3.65
C ALA A 509 8.37 5.66 -4.93
N ASN A 510 8.31 4.65 -5.82
CA ASN A 510 7.76 4.76 -7.16
C ASN A 510 6.41 4.00 -7.31
N PRO A 511 5.26 4.67 -7.07
CA PRO A 511 3.94 4.04 -7.22
C PRO A 511 3.57 3.75 -8.69
N MET A 512 4.24 4.40 -9.65
CA MET A 512 3.97 4.23 -11.08
C MET A 512 4.56 2.91 -11.58
N ALA A 513 5.80 2.62 -11.15
CA ALA A 513 6.42 1.32 -11.40
C ALA A 513 5.65 0.19 -10.72
N LEU A 514 5.03 0.45 -9.55
CA LEU A 514 4.13 -0.51 -8.91
C LEU A 514 2.89 -0.80 -9.77
N SER A 515 2.29 0.21 -10.41
CA SER A 515 1.16 -0.03 -11.31
C SER A 515 1.53 -0.98 -12.44
N TYR A 516 2.71 -0.79 -13.05
CA TYR A 516 3.25 -1.72 -14.03
C TYR A 516 3.46 -3.14 -13.46
N ALA A 517 4.02 -3.26 -12.26
CA ALA A 517 4.21 -4.56 -11.60
C ALA A 517 2.88 -5.29 -11.38
N ASN A 518 1.85 -4.59 -10.87
CA ASN A 518 0.52 -5.16 -10.63
C ASN A 518 -0.23 -5.56 -11.92
N GLU A 519 0.03 -4.87 -13.03
CA GLU A 519 -0.55 -5.23 -14.34
C GLU A 519 0.16 -6.44 -14.97
N THR A 520 1.45 -6.61 -14.71
CA THR A 520 2.30 -7.59 -15.37
C THR A 520 2.43 -8.91 -14.58
N ILE A 521 2.27 -8.85 -13.27
CA ILE A 521 2.43 -9.97 -12.35
C ILE A 521 1.08 -10.22 -11.68
N LYS A 522 0.61 -11.47 -11.75
CA LYS A 522 -0.66 -11.86 -11.13
C LYS A 522 -0.57 -11.84 -9.60
N GLY A 523 -1.59 -11.26 -8.95
CA GLY A 523 -1.72 -11.20 -7.49
C GLY A 523 -1.27 -9.87 -6.88
N ASP A 524 -1.48 -9.71 -5.55
CA ASP A 524 -1.28 -8.44 -4.83
C ASP A 524 0.09 -8.33 -4.14
N ARG A 525 1.00 -9.29 -4.36
CA ARG A 525 2.30 -9.38 -3.65
C ARG A 525 3.21 -8.18 -3.87
N ALA A 526 3.23 -7.66 -5.10
CA ALA A 526 3.98 -6.45 -5.38
C ALA A 526 3.44 -5.25 -4.58
N ALA A 527 2.11 -5.13 -4.48
CA ALA A 527 1.47 -4.08 -3.69
C ALA A 527 1.78 -4.22 -2.19
N VAL A 528 1.75 -5.45 -1.66
CA VAL A 528 2.04 -5.75 -0.25
C VAL A 528 3.50 -5.43 0.10
N ALA A 529 4.45 -5.93 -0.68
CA ALA A 529 5.86 -5.64 -0.46
C ALA A 529 6.17 -4.14 -0.60
N TYR A 530 5.55 -3.47 -1.59
CA TYR A 530 5.64 -2.02 -1.74
C TYR A 530 5.18 -1.29 -0.49
N THR A 531 4.00 -1.62 0.03
CA THR A 531 3.42 -0.94 1.19
C THR A 531 4.25 -1.16 2.46
N SER A 532 4.95 -2.28 2.56
CA SER A 532 5.87 -2.57 3.68
C SER A 532 7.15 -1.73 3.63
N VAL A 533 7.71 -1.51 2.43
CA VAL A 533 9.03 -0.86 2.26
C VAL A 533 8.93 0.64 2.06
N TYR A 534 7.90 1.11 1.35
CA TYR A 534 7.74 2.51 0.95
C TYR A 534 7.81 3.52 2.11
N PRO A 535 7.09 3.33 3.25
CA PRO A 535 7.08 4.33 4.32
C PRO A 535 8.45 4.53 4.96
N LEU A 536 9.13 3.42 5.27
CA LEU A 536 10.46 3.46 5.86
C LEU A 536 11.49 3.97 4.86
N GLY A 537 11.40 3.52 3.60
CA GLY A 537 12.29 3.96 2.54
C GLY A 537 12.19 5.47 2.29
N MET A 538 10.98 6.01 2.26
CA MET A 538 10.76 7.46 2.12
C MET A 538 11.38 8.25 3.28
N PHE A 539 11.12 7.81 4.52
CA PHE A 539 11.64 8.44 5.73
C PHE A 539 13.18 8.47 5.76
N ILE A 540 13.80 7.31 5.49
CA ILE A 540 15.27 7.20 5.49
C ILE A 540 15.89 8.12 4.43
N ARG A 541 15.32 8.20 3.22
CA ARG A 541 15.83 9.08 2.15
C ARG A 541 15.74 10.56 2.51
N VAL A 542 14.66 10.98 3.18
CA VAL A 542 14.52 12.36 3.69
C VAL A 542 15.67 12.70 4.65
N ILE A 543 15.95 11.80 5.60
CA ILE A 543 17.04 11.97 6.55
C ILE A 543 18.40 11.97 5.84
N ILE A 544 18.65 11.03 4.93
CA ILE A 544 19.91 10.94 4.20
C ILE A 544 20.18 12.23 3.40
N ALA A 545 19.17 12.76 2.69
CA ALA A 545 19.32 13.99 1.92
C ALA A 545 19.71 15.17 2.80
N GLN A 546 19.09 15.31 3.98
CA GLN A 546 19.45 16.35 4.96
C GLN A 546 20.88 16.14 5.49
N ILE A 547 21.23 14.90 5.87
CA ILE A 547 22.56 14.56 6.40
C ILE A 547 23.64 14.91 5.38
N ILE A 548 23.47 14.53 4.11
CA ILE A 548 24.46 14.81 3.06
C ILE A 548 24.69 16.34 2.94
N ILE A 549 23.63 17.12 2.85
CA ILE A 549 23.76 18.58 2.75
C ILE A 549 24.44 19.16 3.99
N MET A 550 24.05 18.72 5.19
CA MET A 550 24.56 19.29 6.44
C MET A 550 26.03 18.99 6.71
N PHE A 551 26.55 17.85 6.20
CA PHE A 551 27.94 17.45 6.46
C PHE A 551 28.89 17.75 5.30
N MET A 552 28.38 17.98 4.08
CA MET A 552 29.21 18.12 2.89
C MET A 552 29.10 19.49 2.21
N VAL A 553 28.18 20.34 2.65
CA VAL A 553 27.96 21.71 2.21
C VAL A 553 28.14 22.69 3.36
#